data_b0116fcb081b0fd73e03d5669b879d36
#
_entry.id   b0116fcb081b0fd73e03d5669b879d36
#
_cell.length_a   1.000
_cell.length_b   1.000
_cell.length_c   1.000
_cell.angle_alpha   90.00
_cell.angle_beta   90.00
_cell.angle_gamma   90.00
#
_symmetry.space_group_name_H-M   'P 1'
#
loop_
_entity.id
_entity.type
_entity.pdbx_description
1 polymer ?
#
loop_
_entity_poly.entity_id
_entity_poly.type
_entity_poly.pdbx_seq_one_letter_code
_entity_poly.pdbx_strand_id
1 'polypeptide(L)'
;MVTTANVTDRSGAIDMVDYYCDVTDHLSMLKKILVDGGYTGENFANAINTLSGADVEVVKRNELHTFAVLPKRWIVERSFAWIDKCRRLWKNCERKLQNSFQMFSLAFIRLLLNRY
;
A
#
# COMPACT_ATOMS: atom_id res chain seq x y z
N MET A 1 -3.27 -4.07 6.15
CA MET A 1 -4.70 -4.01 6.51
C MET A 1 -5.52 -4.52 5.35
N VAL A 2 -6.63 -5.22 5.60
CA VAL A 2 -7.59 -5.68 4.57
C VAL A 2 -8.95 -5.14 4.97
N THR A 3 -9.65 -4.50 4.04
CA THR A 3 -10.96 -3.86 4.28
C THR A 3 -12.05 -4.50 3.43
N THR A 4 -13.32 -4.21 3.73
CA THR A 4 -14.46 -4.60 2.90
C THR A 4 -14.57 -3.70 1.67
N ALA A 5 -15.23 -4.18 0.62
CA ALA A 5 -15.34 -3.47 -0.66
C ALA A 5 -16.13 -2.14 -0.61
N ASN A 6 -16.82 -1.86 0.49
CA ASN A 6 -17.53 -0.59 0.70
C ASN A 6 -16.62 0.52 1.26
N VAL A 7 -15.42 0.18 1.73
CA VAL A 7 -14.43 1.15 2.18
C VAL A 7 -13.67 1.65 0.96
N THR A 8 -13.62 2.96 0.78
CA THR A 8 -12.86 3.56 -0.33
C THR A 8 -11.36 3.41 -0.09
N ASP A 9 -10.58 3.29 -1.16
CA ASP A 9 -9.12 3.15 -1.07
C ASP A 9 -8.48 4.29 -0.27
N ARG A 10 -9.00 5.52 -0.40
CA ARG A 10 -8.51 6.68 0.34
C ARG A 10 -8.79 6.59 1.84
N SER A 11 -10.02 6.26 2.23
CA SER A 11 -10.35 6.09 3.65
C SER A 11 -9.59 4.92 4.25
N GLY A 12 -9.51 3.79 3.56
CA GLY A 12 -8.73 2.64 4.01
C GLY A 12 -7.23 2.93 4.17
N ALA A 13 -6.66 3.81 3.33
CA ALA A 13 -5.27 4.23 3.47
C ALA A 13 -5.07 5.14 4.69
N ILE A 14 -5.99 6.08 4.96
CA ILE A 14 -5.94 6.93 6.16
C ILE A 14 -6.07 6.07 7.42
N ASP A 15 -7.08 5.19 7.48
CA ASP A 15 -7.30 4.29 8.61
C ASP A 15 -6.08 3.38 8.87
N MET A 16 -5.41 2.95 7.79
CA MET A 16 -4.19 2.15 7.91
C MET A 16 -3.05 2.94 8.52
N VAL A 17 -2.83 4.19 8.08
CA VAL A 17 -1.75 5.04 8.61
C VAL A 17 -2.03 5.39 10.05
N ASP A 18 -3.26 5.77 10.39
CA ASP A 18 -3.70 6.06 11.76
C ASP A 18 -3.42 4.87 12.70
N TYR A 19 -3.91 3.70 12.33
CA TYR A 19 -3.68 2.46 13.10
C TYR A 19 -2.20 2.15 13.33
N TYR A 20 -1.35 2.32 12.31
CA TYR A 20 0.08 2.01 12.45
C TYR A 20 0.85 3.11 13.19
N CYS A 21 0.42 4.36 13.12
CA CYS A 21 0.99 5.43 13.95
C CYS A 21 0.78 5.16 15.44
N ASP A 22 -0.40 4.66 15.81
CA ASP A 22 -0.74 4.34 17.20
C ASP A 22 0.00 3.10 17.73
N VAL A 23 0.22 2.11 16.86
CA VAL A 23 0.76 0.79 17.28
C VAL A 23 2.29 0.72 17.20
N THR A 24 2.92 1.53 16.35
CA THR A 24 4.36 1.44 16.10
C THR A 24 5.02 2.80 15.94
N ASP A 25 6.10 3.05 16.67
CA ASP A 25 6.96 4.23 16.48
C ASP A 25 7.71 4.24 15.14
N HIS A 26 7.64 3.14 14.38
CA HIS A 26 8.38 3.01 13.12
C HIS A 26 7.90 3.95 12.01
N LEU A 27 6.66 4.42 12.06
CA LEU A 27 6.14 5.39 11.10
C LEU A 27 6.66 6.82 11.34
N SER A 28 7.23 7.11 12.49
CA SER A 28 7.91 8.40 12.76
C SER A 28 9.12 8.62 11.84
N MET A 29 9.66 7.55 11.27
CA MET A 29 10.73 7.61 10.25
C MET A 29 10.23 7.75 8.82
N LEU A 30 8.91 7.70 8.60
CA LEU A 30 8.32 7.79 7.28
C LEU A 30 8.37 9.23 6.78
N LYS A 31 9.15 9.47 5.74
CA LYS A 31 9.33 10.82 5.18
C LYS A 31 8.40 11.08 4.00
N LYS A 32 8.06 10.04 3.25
CA LYS A 32 7.31 10.18 2.00
C LYS A 32 6.49 8.94 1.68
N ILE A 33 5.25 9.17 1.24
CA ILE A 33 4.33 8.13 0.74
C ILE A 33 4.09 8.39 -0.75
N LEU A 34 4.38 7.38 -1.56
CA LEU A 34 4.10 7.41 -3.00
C LEU A 34 2.74 6.81 -3.26
N VAL A 35 1.89 7.53 -3.96
CA VAL A 35 0.53 7.11 -4.31
C VAL A 35 0.27 7.28 -5.81
N ASP A 36 -0.70 6.56 -6.33
CA ASP A 36 -1.14 6.73 -7.72
C ASP A 36 -2.10 7.91 -7.90
N GLY A 37 -2.53 8.17 -9.15
CA GLY A 37 -3.44 9.25 -9.49
C GLY A 37 -4.82 9.16 -8.83
N GLY A 38 -5.23 8.02 -8.29
CA GLY A 38 -6.48 7.83 -7.55
C GLY A 38 -6.50 8.55 -6.20
N TYR A 39 -5.34 8.82 -5.64
CA TYR A 39 -5.17 9.46 -4.32
C TYR A 39 -4.88 10.96 -4.40
N THR A 40 -5.25 11.62 -5.50
CA THR A 40 -5.11 13.08 -5.64
C THR A 40 -6.07 13.81 -4.69
N GLY A 41 -5.63 14.94 -4.17
CA GLY A 41 -6.44 15.87 -3.37
C GLY A 41 -5.74 16.30 -2.09
N GLU A 42 -5.90 17.59 -1.78
CA GLU A 42 -5.27 18.21 -0.60
C GLU A 42 -5.77 17.59 0.72
N ASN A 43 -7.05 17.21 0.78
CA ASN A 43 -7.63 16.63 1.99
C ASN A 43 -6.94 15.30 2.38
N PHE A 44 -6.62 14.46 1.38
CA PHE A 44 -5.91 13.21 1.63
C PHE A 44 -4.47 13.46 2.06
N ALA A 45 -3.76 14.35 1.35
CA ALA A 45 -2.38 14.69 1.67
C ALA A 45 -2.25 15.32 3.07
N ASN A 46 -3.17 16.24 3.42
CA ASN A 46 -3.19 16.87 4.74
C ASN A 46 -3.49 15.86 5.86
N ALA A 47 -4.44 14.94 5.65
CA ALA A 47 -4.75 13.89 6.63
C ALA A 47 -3.52 13.01 6.90
N ILE A 48 -2.85 12.53 5.86
CA ILE A 48 -1.64 11.71 5.99
C ILE A 48 -0.50 12.47 6.66
N ASN A 49 -0.28 13.74 6.27
CA ASN A 49 0.77 14.56 6.87
C ASN A 49 0.50 14.81 8.36
N THR A 50 -0.76 15.07 8.73
CA THR A 50 -1.15 15.28 10.14
C THR A 50 -0.91 14.02 10.99
N LEU A 51 -1.19 12.84 10.45
CA LEU A 51 -1.06 11.57 11.18
C LEU A 51 0.40 11.09 11.29
N SER A 52 1.15 11.16 10.20
CA SER A 52 2.48 10.54 10.11
C SER A 52 3.64 11.52 9.94
N GLY A 53 3.35 12.81 9.68
CA GLY A 53 4.38 13.79 9.30
C GLY A 53 4.99 13.56 7.91
N ALA A 54 4.51 12.57 7.15
CA ALA A 54 5.04 12.23 5.84
C ALA A 54 4.38 13.05 4.73
N ASP A 55 5.16 13.39 3.71
CA ASP A 55 4.66 14.02 2.49
C ASP A 55 4.06 13.00 1.53
N VAL A 56 2.92 13.35 0.92
CA VAL A 56 2.30 12.52 -0.12
C VAL A 56 2.76 12.99 -1.49
N GLU A 57 3.40 12.09 -2.24
CA GLU A 57 3.78 12.33 -3.63
C GLU A 57 2.90 11.50 -4.56
N VAL A 58 2.11 12.19 -5.39
CA VAL A 58 1.25 11.54 -6.39
C VAL A 58 2.05 11.27 -7.65
N VAL A 59 2.20 10.00 -8.00
CA VAL A 59 2.84 9.57 -9.24
C VAL A 59 1.81 9.63 -10.37
N LYS A 60 1.80 10.74 -11.11
CA LYS A 60 0.92 10.91 -12.29
C LYS A 60 1.44 10.07 -13.45
N ARG A 61 0.55 9.39 -14.18
CA ARG A 61 0.87 8.87 -15.51
C ARG A 61 1.14 10.08 -16.43
N ASN A 62 2.31 10.12 -17.04
CA ASN A 62 2.53 11.03 -18.17
C ASN A 62 1.64 10.56 -19.33
N GLU A 63 0.63 11.34 -19.65
CA GLU A 63 -0.34 11.05 -20.75
C GLU A 63 0.26 11.27 -22.15
N LEU A 64 1.48 11.70 -22.26
CA LEU A 64 2.19 11.82 -23.53
C LEU A 64 2.66 10.44 -23.95
N HIS A 65 2.41 10.08 -25.23
CA HIS A 65 2.70 8.82 -25.93
C HIS A 65 4.17 8.32 -25.84
N THR A 66 4.95 8.81 -24.94
CA THR A 66 6.32 8.43 -24.66
C THR A 66 6.39 7.54 -23.44
N PHE A 67 6.94 6.35 -23.61
CA PHE A 67 7.23 5.43 -22.50
C PHE A 67 8.31 6.07 -21.62
N ALA A 68 7.90 6.62 -20.48
CA ALA A 68 8.81 7.09 -19.45
C ALA A 68 8.75 6.10 -18.27
N VAL A 69 9.91 5.56 -17.89
CA VAL A 69 10.02 4.73 -16.69
C VAL A 69 9.85 5.65 -15.48
N LEU A 70 8.69 5.56 -14.83
CA LEU A 70 8.43 6.30 -13.61
C LEU A 70 9.33 5.75 -12.49
N PRO A 71 10.18 6.58 -11.89
CA PRO A 71 11.05 6.13 -10.81
C PRO A 71 10.20 5.58 -9.66
N LYS A 72 10.59 4.41 -9.13
CA LYS A 72 9.99 3.71 -7.99
C LYS A 72 8.64 2.99 -8.23
N ARG A 73 7.93 3.21 -9.33
CA ARG A 73 6.70 2.47 -9.64
C ARG A 73 6.94 0.96 -9.73
N TRP A 74 8.07 0.57 -10.31
CA TRP A 74 8.46 -0.83 -10.43
C TRP A 74 8.52 -1.57 -9.08
N ILE A 75 8.77 -0.85 -7.96
CA ILE A 75 8.83 -1.44 -6.62
C ILE A 75 7.45 -1.96 -6.23
N VAL A 76 6.41 -1.16 -6.46
CA VAL A 76 5.02 -1.53 -6.17
C VAL A 76 4.58 -2.68 -7.07
N GLU A 77 4.81 -2.56 -8.38
CA GLU A 77 4.47 -3.61 -9.36
C GLU A 77 5.18 -4.93 -9.04
N ARG A 78 6.45 -4.87 -8.64
CA ARG A 78 7.22 -6.05 -8.24
C ARG A 78 6.70 -6.68 -6.96
N SER A 79 6.27 -5.88 -5.99
CA SER A 79 5.69 -6.38 -4.75
C SER A 79 4.39 -7.13 -5.01
N PHE A 80 3.51 -6.60 -5.85
CA PHE A 80 2.30 -7.31 -6.26
C PHE A 80 2.60 -8.57 -7.06
N ALA A 81 3.55 -8.53 -7.99
CA ALA A 81 3.96 -9.71 -8.75
C ALA A 81 4.53 -10.83 -7.86
N TRP A 82 5.12 -10.50 -6.73
CA TRP A 82 5.56 -11.51 -5.76
C TRP A 82 4.40 -12.15 -5.02
N ILE A 83 3.39 -11.35 -4.67
CA ILE A 83 2.16 -11.82 -4.00
C ILE A 83 1.37 -12.72 -4.95
N ASP A 84 1.25 -12.35 -6.22
CA ASP A 84 0.55 -13.15 -7.25
C ASP A 84 1.17 -14.54 -7.46
N LYS A 85 2.47 -14.67 -7.24
CA LYS A 85 3.14 -15.98 -7.25
C LYS A 85 2.74 -16.89 -6.07
N CYS A 86 2.16 -16.32 -5.03
CA CYS A 86 1.61 -17.11 -3.94
C CYS A 86 0.24 -17.64 -4.37
N ARG A 87 0.19 -18.93 -4.76
CA ARG A 87 -1.01 -19.60 -5.31
C ARG A 87 -2.30 -19.32 -4.53
N ARG A 88 -2.21 -19.11 -3.22
CA ARG A 88 -3.35 -18.85 -2.34
C ARG A 88 -3.87 -17.40 -2.42
N LEU A 89 -3.04 -16.47 -2.92
CA LEU A 89 -3.37 -15.05 -3.02
C LEU A 89 -3.80 -14.63 -4.44
N TRP A 90 -3.67 -15.52 -5.43
CA TRP A 90 -4.10 -15.27 -6.79
C TRP A 90 -5.60 -14.88 -6.87
N LYS A 91 -6.42 -15.46 -6.01
CA LYS A 91 -7.81 -15.07 -5.82
C LYS A 91 -8.13 -15.11 -4.33
N ASN A 92 -8.56 -13.98 -3.78
CA ASN A 92 -8.98 -13.93 -2.39
C ASN A 92 -10.33 -14.64 -2.23
N CYS A 93 -10.31 -15.85 -1.70
CA CYS A 93 -11.47 -16.67 -1.42
C CYS A 93 -11.80 -16.76 0.07
N GLU A 94 -11.11 -15.98 0.89
CA GLU A 94 -11.27 -16.01 2.34
C GLU A 94 -12.55 -15.26 2.74
N ARG A 95 -13.40 -15.92 3.55
CA ARG A 95 -14.66 -15.32 4.03
C ARG A 95 -14.46 -14.29 5.14
N LYS A 96 -13.38 -14.40 5.90
CA LYS A 96 -13.06 -13.49 7.00
C LYS A 96 -11.88 -12.60 6.62
N LEU A 97 -12.03 -11.30 6.84
CA LEU A 97 -10.95 -10.33 6.57
C LEU A 97 -9.65 -10.65 7.32
N GLN A 98 -9.78 -11.14 8.55
CA GLN A 98 -8.63 -11.54 9.35
C GLN A 98 -7.84 -12.69 8.71
N ASN A 99 -8.51 -13.67 8.12
CA ASN A 99 -7.86 -14.77 7.42
C ASN A 99 -7.14 -14.24 6.17
N SER A 100 -7.78 -13.34 5.41
CA SER A 100 -7.14 -12.68 4.27
C SER A 100 -5.87 -11.95 4.70
N PHE A 101 -5.93 -11.14 5.75
CA PHE A 101 -4.77 -10.44 6.29
C PHE A 101 -3.64 -11.39 6.71
N GLN A 102 -3.96 -12.47 7.42
CA GLN A 102 -2.99 -13.48 7.84
C GLN A 102 -2.33 -14.18 6.65
N MET A 103 -3.08 -14.48 5.60
CA MET A 103 -2.54 -15.09 4.39
C MET A 103 -1.56 -14.15 3.66
N PHE A 104 -1.87 -12.85 3.57
CA PHE A 104 -0.93 -11.86 3.05
C PHE A 104 0.35 -11.78 3.90
N SER A 105 0.21 -11.74 5.20
CA SER A 105 1.34 -11.70 6.14
C SER A 105 2.24 -12.92 5.99
N LEU A 106 1.68 -14.13 5.91
CA LEU A 106 2.42 -15.36 5.69
C LEU A 106 3.16 -15.37 4.35
N ALA A 107 2.53 -14.84 3.29
CA ALA A 107 3.18 -14.73 1.99
C ALA A 107 4.41 -13.81 2.04
N PHE A 108 4.32 -12.67 2.69
CA PHE A 108 5.45 -11.76 2.88
C PHE A 108 6.55 -12.38 3.76
N ILE A 109 6.20 -13.04 4.85
CA ILE A 109 7.18 -13.75 5.69
C ILE A 109 7.93 -14.80 4.86
N ARG A 110 7.23 -15.62 4.08
CA ARG A 110 7.86 -16.59 3.18
C ARG A 110 8.81 -15.93 2.16
N LEU A 111 8.40 -14.79 1.59
CA LEU A 111 9.24 -14.05 0.64
C LEU A 111 10.52 -13.53 1.30
N LEU A 112 10.42 -13.05 2.53
CA LEU A 112 11.57 -12.58 3.30
C LEU A 112 12.51 -13.74 3.65
N LEU A 113 11.98 -14.85 4.15
CA LEU A 113 12.77 -16.03 4.50
C LEU A 113 13.50 -16.66 3.30
N ASN A 114 12.94 -16.58 2.09
CA ASN A 114 13.60 -17.09 0.88
C ASN A 114 14.72 -16.17 0.36
N ARG A 115 14.92 -15.00 0.96
CA ARG A 115 15.97 -14.05 0.59
C ARG A 115 17.18 -14.06 1.51
N TYR A 116 17.06 -14.68 2.66
CA TYR A 116 18.11 -14.93 3.63
C TYR A 116 18.49 -16.42 3.65
#